data_8c9af845321a4c2e17e2aa81de893443
#
_entry.id   8c9af845321a4c2e17e2aa81de893443
#
_cell.length_a   1.000
_cell.length_b   1.000
_cell.length_c   1.000
_cell.angle_alpha   90.00
_cell.angle_beta   90.00
_cell.angle_gamma   90.00
#
_symmetry.space_group_name_H-M   'P 1'
#
loop_
_entity.id
_entity.type
_entity.pdbx_description
1 polymer ?
#
loop_
_entity_poly.entity_id
_entity_poly.type
_entity_poly.pdbx_seq_one_letter_code
_entity_poly.pdbx_strand_id
1 'polypeptide(L)'
;MKNLKQLVLPCYKLEMVMTVEAWYFLHGSTDGVCNLTFFLSLLSKMTVSEVQNTKRGLSYAIHPGQADSSMLVLAKEWGIGRKAVARLLEDFSERGLIRVDSNPMTTIFDMVCVRAWMIAGRLIENPTYHQTVKAYEGVRIFLFNGQRLETLRRSSSRKKKEKATEEADSLPPMNPADSNPIVEDSEAAKATTIT
;
A
#
# COMPACT_ATOMS: atom_id res chain seq x y z
N MET A 1 -9.54 -22.71 4.98
CA MET A 1 -9.32 -22.73 3.53
C MET A 1 -10.46 -23.30 2.67
N LYS A 2 -11.65 -23.45 3.20
CA LYS A 2 -12.75 -24.09 2.45
C LYS A 2 -13.39 -23.23 1.35
N ASN A 3 -13.11 -21.93 1.31
CA ASN A 3 -13.84 -20.98 0.47
C ASN A 3 -13.05 -20.38 -0.71
N LEU A 4 -11.80 -20.77 -0.90
CA LEU A 4 -10.98 -20.27 -2.01
C LEU A 4 -10.99 -21.22 -3.24
N LYS A 5 -12.00 -22.07 -3.34
CA LYS A 5 -12.01 -23.22 -4.24
C LYS A 5 -12.10 -22.90 -5.74
N GLN A 6 -12.54 -21.71 -6.13
CA GLN A 6 -12.54 -21.30 -7.54
C GLN A 6 -12.47 -19.77 -7.61
N LEU A 7 -11.25 -19.26 -7.77
CA LEU A 7 -11.06 -17.86 -8.10
C LEU A 7 -11.27 -17.70 -9.61
N VAL A 8 -12.38 -17.09 -9.97
CA VAL A 8 -12.66 -16.72 -11.35
C VAL A 8 -12.30 -15.25 -11.51
N LEU A 9 -11.30 -14.96 -12.32
CA LEU A 9 -10.91 -13.58 -12.61
C LEU A 9 -11.96 -12.92 -13.52
N PRO A 10 -12.18 -11.61 -13.39
CA PRO A 10 -13.21 -10.87 -14.13
C PRO A 10 -12.93 -10.76 -15.63
N CYS A 11 -11.74 -11.14 -16.07
CA CYS A 11 -11.32 -11.11 -17.46
C CYS A 11 -10.27 -12.21 -17.70
N TYR A 12 -10.05 -12.56 -18.97
CA TYR A 12 -9.16 -13.66 -19.31
C TYR A 12 -7.68 -13.25 -19.45
N LYS A 13 -7.38 -11.96 -19.46
CA LYS A 13 -6.02 -11.42 -19.50
C LYS A 13 -5.93 -10.14 -18.68
N LEU A 14 -4.96 -10.12 -17.78
CA LEU A 14 -4.62 -8.97 -16.94
C LEU A 14 -3.15 -8.61 -17.16
N GLU A 15 -2.88 -7.33 -17.26
CA GLU A 15 -1.52 -6.78 -17.16
C GLU A 15 -1.35 -6.11 -15.80
N MET A 16 -0.37 -6.57 -15.02
CA MET A 16 -0.03 -6.00 -13.72
C MET A 16 1.40 -5.50 -13.73
N VAL A 17 1.63 -4.40 -13.03
CA VAL A 17 2.97 -3.82 -12.81
C VAL A 17 3.21 -3.70 -11.32
N MET A 18 4.29 -4.29 -10.84
CA MET A 18 4.64 -4.29 -9.42
C MET A 18 6.15 -4.32 -9.22
N THR A 19 6.60 -3.98 -8.02
CA THR A 19 8.02 -4.10 -7.65
C THR A 19 8.43 -5.56 -7.51
N VAL A 20 9.72 -5.84 -7.66
CA VAL A 20 10.27 -7.17 -7.38
C VAL A 20 10.04 -7.57 -5.93
N GLU A 21 10.08 -6.61 -5.00
CA GLU A 21 9.77 -6.81 -3.59
C GLU A 21 8.31 -7.26 -3.39
N ALA A 22 7.35 -6.57 -4.02
CA ALA A 22 5.95 -6.97 -3.99
C ALA A 22 5.75 -8.38 -4.54
N TRP A 23 6.43 -8.72 -5.63
CA TRP A 23 6.40 -10.06 -6.20
C TRP A 23 6.89 -11.14 -5.22
N TYR A 24 8.03 -10.92 -4.57
CA TYR A 24 8.54 -11.86 -3.55
C TYR A 24 7.62 -11.95 -2.34
N PHE A 25 7.03 -10.83 -1.91
CA PHE A 25 6.07 -10.84 -0.82
C PHE A 25 4.83 -11.70 -1.15
N LEU A 26 4.33 -11.61 -2.37
CA LEU A 26 3.19 -12.43 -2.82
C LEU A 26 3.51 -13.93 -2.80
N HIS A 27 4.77 -14.33 -3.01
CA HIS A 27 5.21 -15.73 -2.90
C HIS A 27 5.50 -16.16 -1.45
N GLY A 28 5.54 -15.22 -0.52
CA GLY A 28 5.58 -15.50 0.92
C GLY A 28 4.26 -16.06 1.42
N SER A 29 4.20 -16.34 2.72
CA SER A 29 3.00 -16.89 3.36
C SER A 29 2.62 -16.12 4.62
N THR A 30 1.33 -16.04 4.88
CA THR A 30 0.73 -15.53 6.12
C THR A 30 -0.22 -16.60 6.65
N ASP A 31 -0.07 -16.97 7.92
CA ASP A 31 -0.86 -18.03 8.55
C ASP A 31 -0.87 -19.36 7.73
N GLY A 32 0.29 -19.70 7.11
CA GLY A 32 0.46 -20.91 6.31
C GLY A 32 -0.19 -20.89 4.92
N VAL A 33 -0.72 -19.75 4.50
CA VAL A 33 -1.33 -19.56 3.18
C VAL A 33 -0.47 -18.60 2.36
N CYS A 34 -0.22 -18.92 1.10
CA CYS A 34 0.51 -18.06 0.18
C CYS A 34 -0.20 -16.71 0.03
N ASN A 35 0.54 -15.59 0.17
CA ASN A 35 -0.01 -14.24 0.07
C ASN A 35 -0.65 -13.97 -1.29
N LEU A 36 -0.13 -14.60 -2.34
CA LEU A 36 -0.72 -14.53 -3.69
C LEU A 36 -2.18 -15.02 -3.69
N THR A 37 -2.52 -16.02 -2.87
CA THR A 37 -3.90 -16.53 -2.79
C THR A 37 -4.85 -15.48 -2.25
N PHE A 38 -4.44 -14.74 -1.22
CA PHE A 38 -5.22 -13.62 -0.67
C PHE A 38 -5.36 -12.47 -1.68
N PHE A 39 -4.26 -12.14 -2.36
CA PHE A 39 -4.27 -11.11 -3.38
C PHE A 39 -5.18 -11.49 -4.56
N LEU A 40 -5.13 -12.73 -5.05
CA LEU A 40 -6.01 -13.23 -6.11
C LEU A 40 -7.48 -13.23 -5.67
N SER A 41 -7.76 -13.45 -4.38
CA SER A 41 -9.12 -13.32 -3.82
C SER A 41 -9.65 -11.89 -3.95
N LEU A 42 -8.82 -10.86 -3.69
CA LEU A 42 -9.20 -9.47 -3.94
C LEU A 42 -9.37 -9.19 -5.43
N LEU A 43 -8.42 -9.65 -6.22
CA LEU A 43 -8.44 -9.47 -7.67
C LEU A 43 -9.69 -10.08 -8.31
N SER A 44 -10.17 -11.22 -7.82
CA SER A 44 -11.40 -11.85 -8.31
C SER A 44 -12.68 -11.04 -8.02
N LYS A 45 -12.60 -10.11 -7.06
CA LYS A 45 -13.69 -9.19 -6.71
C LYS A 45 -13.62 -7.87 -7.49
N MET A 46 -12.54 -7.65 -8.22
CA MET A 46 -12.38 -6.43 -9.04
C MET A 46 -13.46 -6.38 -10.12
N THR A 47 -14.06 -5.21 -10.28
CA THR A 47 -14.99 -4.97 -11.37
C THR A 47 -14.26 -4.41 -12.59
N VAL A 48 -14.72 -4.80 -13.78
CA VAL A 48 -14.20 -4.30 -15.06
C VAL A 48 -15.15 -3.29 -15.72
N SER A 49 -16.29 -3.07 -15.10
CA SER A 49 -17.31 -2.09 -15.48
C SER A 49 -17.88 -1.44 -14.23
N GLU A 50 -18.54 -0.30 -14.39
CA GLU A 50 -19.22 0.33 -13.26
C GLU A 50 -20.38 -0.53 -12.77
N VAL A 51 -20.44 -0.73 -11.44
CA VAL A 51 -21.47 -1.53 -10.78
C VAL A 51 -22.08 -0.71 -9.66
N GLN A 52 -23.41 -0.61 -9.63
CA GLN A 52 -24.14 -0.01 -8.53
C GLN A 52 -24.44 -1.05 -7.47
N ASN A 53 -23.97 -0.80 -6.26
CA ASN A 53 -24.23 -1.64 -5.10
C ASN A 53 -25.08 -0.92 -4.07
N THR A 54 -25.83 -1.69 -3.31
CA THR A 54 -26.63 -1.17 -2.19
C THR A 54 -26.27 -1.89 -0.91
N LYS A 55 -25.96 -1.15 0.15
CA LYS A 55 -25.63 -1.68 1.45
C LYS A 55 -26.33 -0.87 2.54
N ARG A 56 -27.07 -1.53 3.40
CA ARG A 56 -27.85 -0.89 4.48
C ARG A 56 -28.77 0.24 3.99
N GLY A 57 -29.37 0.07 2.81
CA GLY A 57 -30.27 1.07 2.21
C GLY A 57 -29.58 2.26 1.51
N LEU A 58 -28.25 2.30 1.49
CA LEU A 58 -27.48 3.33 0.79
C LEU A 58 -26.86 2.75 -0.48
N SER A 59 -27.06 3.44 -1.59
CA SER A 59 -26.47 3.07 -2.88
C SER A 59 -25.11 3.73 -3.06
N TYR A 60 -24.16 2.99 -3.63
CA TYR A 60 -22.83 3.49 -3.99
C TYR A 60 -22.35 2.82 -5.28
N ALA A 61 -21.52 3.52 -6.03
CA ALA A 61 -20.91 3.01 -7.23
C ALA A 61 -19.55 2.38 -6.93
N ILE A 62 -19.25 1.27 -7.60
CA ILE A 62 -17.92 0.67 -7.68
C ILE A 62 -17.47 0.87 -9.12
N HIS A 63 -16.33 1.54 -9.28
CA HIS A 63 -15.79 1.87 -10.59
C HIS A 63 -14.88 0.75 -11.13
N PRO A 64 -14.64 0.70 -12.44
CA PRO A 64 -13.69 -0.24 -13.03
C PRO A 64 -12.33 -0.18 -12.34
N GLY A 65 -11.74 -1.34 -12.06
CA GLY A 65 -10.48 -1.45 -11.33
C GLY A 65 -10.62 -1.45 -9.81
N GLN A 66 -11.84 -1.33 -9.29
CA GLN A 66 -12.13 -1.39 -7.85
C GLN A 66 -12.72 -2.74 -7.45
N ALA A 67 -12.46 -3.14 -6.21
CA ALA A 67 -13.09 -4.26 -5.55
C ALA A 67 -13.77 -3.78 -4.26
N ASP A 68 -14.90 -4.36 -3.89
CA ASP A 68 -15.62 -4.08 -2.65
C ASP A 68 -15.62 -5.30 -1.74
N SER A 69 -15.26 -5.09 -0.48
CA SER A 69 -15.41 -6.08 0.56
C SER A 69 -15.37 -5.42 1.94
N SER A 70 -15.64 -6.20 2.98
CA SER A 70 -15.43 -5.76 4.35
C SER A 70 -14.39 -6.62 5.04
N MET A 71 -13.70 -6.07 6.04
CA MET A 71 -12.73 -6.80 6.85
C MET A 71 -13.30 -8.08 7.45
N LEU A 72 -14.59 -8.06 7.82
CA LEU A 72 -15.27 -9.23 8.37
C LEU A 72 -15.49 -10.31 7.32
N VAL A 73 -15.90 -9.90 6.11
CA VAL A 73 -16.10 -10.82 4.99
C VAL A 73 -14.78 -11.45 4.58
N LEU A 74 -13.72 -10.64 4.44
CA LEU A 74 -12.38 -11.14 4.12
C LEU A 74 -11.85 -12.10 5.19
N ALA A 75 -12.00 -11.78 6.48
CA ALA A 75 -11.57 -12.64 7.56
C ALA A 75 -12.25 -14.01 7.51
N LYS A 76 -13.56 -14.03 7.25
CA LYS A 76 -14.34 -15.27 7.11
C LYS A 76 -13.94 -16.07 5.86
N GLU A 77 -13.73 -15.39 4.74
CA GLU A 77 -13.36 -16.00 3.45
C GLU A 77 -11.95 -16.58 3.49
N TRP A 78 -11.02 -15.82 4.05
CA TRP A 78 -9.62 -16.21 4.14
C TRP A 78 -9.32 -17.18 5.29
N GLY A 79 -10.25 -17.28 6.26
CA GLY A 79 -10.09 -18.16 7.43
C GLY A 79 -9.05 -17.66 8.42
N ILE A 80 -8.74 -16.37 8.42
CA ILE A 80 -7.75 -15.73 9.31
C ILE A 80 -8.41 -14.65 10.17
N GLY A 81 -7.72 -14.25 11.24
CA GLY A 81 -8.23 -13.22 12.15
C GLY A 81 -8.28 -11.82 11.50
N ARG A 82 -9.23 -10.97 11.94
CA ARG A 82 -9.37 -9.59 11.41
C ARG A 82 -8.10 -8.77 11.54
N LYS A 83 -7.30 -8.98 12.59
CA LYS A 83 -6.00 -8.29 12.75
C LYS A 83 -4.99 -8.74 11.69
N ALA A 84 -4.98 -10.02 11.33
CA ALA A 84 -4.14 -10.54 10.26
C ALA A 84 -4.58 -10.01 8.89
N VAL A 85 -5.89 -9.93 8.63
CA VAL A 85 -6.43 -9.28 7.43
C VAL A 85 -5.96 -7.83 7.35
N ALA A 86 -6.09 -7.05 8.44
CA ALA A 86 -5.69 -5.65 8.44
C ALA A 86 -4.21 -5.48 8.09
N ARG A 87 -3.32 -6.24 8.73
CA ARG A 87 -1.88 -6.23 8.44
C ARG A 87 -1.58 -6.60 6.99
N LEU A 88 -2.23 -7.65 6.49
CA LEU A 88 -2.02 -8.10 5.11
C LEU A 88 -2.46 -7.05 4.08
N LEU A 89 -3.57 -6.35 4.34
CA LEU A 89 -4.02 -5.25 3.48
C LEU A 89 -3.09 -4.03 3.55
N GLU A 90 -2.55 -3.72 4.73
CA GLU A 90 -1.51 -2.71 4.91
C GLU A 90 -0.24 -3.09 4.14
N ASP A 91 0.22 -4.32 4.27
CA ASP A 91 1.35 -4.87 3.51
C ASP A 91 1.14 -4.79 1.99
N PHE A 92 -0.05 -5.09 1.50
CA PHE A 92 -0.39 -4.92 0.08
C PHE A 92 -0.36 -3.45 -0.35
N SER A 93 -0.85 -2.56 0.51
CA SER A 93 -0.90 -1.12 0.23
C SER A 93 0.50 -0.49 0.22
N GLU A 94 1.34 -0.81 1.20
CA GLU A 94 2.72 -0.34 1.28
C GLU A 94 3.57 -0.75 0.07
N ARG A 95 3.28 -1.93 -0.49
CA ARG A 95 3.96 -2.44 -1.68
C ARG A 95 3.33 -1.97 -3.00
N GLY A 96 2.35 -1.07 -2.92
CA GLY A 96 1.70 -0.50 -4.10
C GLY A 96 0.90 -1.50 -4.93
N LEU A 97 0.37 -2.54 -4.30
CA LEU A 97 -0.51 -3.51 -4.96
C LEU A 97 -1.96 -3.01 -4.98
N ILE A 98 -2.40 -2.44 -3.87
CA ILE A 98 -3.74 -1.88 -3.70
C ILE A 98 -3.67 -0.52 -3.03
N ARG A 99 -4.75 0.24 -3.14
CA ARG A 99 -5.07 1.36 -2.26
C ARG A 99 -6.37 1.06 -1.56
N VAL A 100 -6.42 1.29 -0.26
CA VAL A 100 -7.58 0.98 0.57
C VAL A 100 -8.31 2.26 0.90
N ASP A 101 -9.59 2.33 0.57
CA ASP A 101 -10.51 3.38 1.01
C ASP A 101 -11.61 2.76 1.87
N SER A 102 -11.61 3.11 3.14
CA SER A 102 -12.55 2.57 4.13
C SER A 102 -13.56 3.63 4.54
N ASN A 103 -14.81 3.32 4.35
CA ASN A 103 -15.92 4.11 4.85
C ASN A 103 -16.75 3.28 5.87
N PRO A 104 -17.68 3.89 6.61
CA PRO A 104 -18.48 3.18 7.62
C PRO A 104 -19.31 2.02 7.08
N MET A 105 -19.54 1.94 5.77
CA MET A 105 -20.38 0.93 5.14
C MET A 105 -19.59 -0.24 4.57
N THR A 106 -18.46 0.07 3.93
CA THR A 106 -17.66 -0.91 3.20
C THR A 106 -16.22 -0.46 3.07
N THR A 107 -15.36 -1.35 2.60
CA THR A 107 -13.99 -1.04 2.21
C THR A 107 -13.86 -1.26 0.71
N ILE A 108 -13.46 -0.21 0.01
CA ILE A 108 -13.17 -0.26 -1.42
C ILE A 108 -11.67 -0.39 -1.60
N PHE A 109 -11.27 -1.26 -2.48
CA PHE A 109 -9.88 -1.52 -2.83
C PHE A 109 -9.65 -1.12 -4.29
N ASP A 110 -8.84 -0.10 -4.52
CA ASP A 110 -8.34 0.20 -5.86
C ASP A 110 -7.21 -0.77 -6.19
N MET A 111 -7.32 -1.50 -7.27
CA MET A 111 -6.28 -2.43 -7.74
C MET A 111 -5.22 -1.65 -8.52
N VAL A 112 -4.44 -0.84 -7.82
CA VAL A 112 -3.52 0.15 -8.43
C VAL A 112 -2.37 -0.46 -9.20
N CYS A 113 -2.01 -1.72 -8.95
CA CYS A 113 -1.00 -2.45 -9.72
C CYS A 113 -1.54 -3.03 -11.04
N VAL A 114 -2.86 -3.11 -11.23
CA VAL A 114 -3.47 -3.58 -12.46
C VAL A 114 -3.45 -2.45 -13.47
N ARG A 115 -2.69 -2.59 -14.55
CA ARG A 115 -2.57 -1.56 -15.59
C ARG A 115 -3.70 -1.63 -16.59
N ALA A 116 -4.01 -2.82 -17.04
CA ALA A 116 -5.00 -3.03 -18.09
C ALA A 116 -5.56 -4.46 -18.05
N TRP A 117 -6.70 -4.64 -18.65
CA TRP A 117 -7.31 -5.95 -18.88
C TRP A 117 -7.86 -6.06 -20.30
N MET A 118 -8.10 -7.29 -20.72
CA MET A 118 -8.65 -7.55 -22.05
C MET A 118 -10.07 -8.12 -21.96
N ILE A 119 -11.01 -7.44 -22.60
CA ILE A 119 -12.40 -7.86 -22.74
C ILE A 119 -12.75 -7.89 -24.23
N ALA A 120 -13.31 -9.00 -24.70
CA ALA A 120 -13.72 -9.17 -26.10
C ALA A 120 -12.63 -8.75 -27.12
N GLY A 121 -11.38 -9.07 -26.82
CA GLY A 121 -10.23 -8.75 -27.70
C GLY A 121 -9.75 -7.29 -27.62
N ARG A 122 -10.37 -6.44 -26.81
CA ARG A 122 -9.96 -5.05 -26.63
C ARG A 122 -9.20 -4.89 -25.32
N LEU A 123 -8.06 -4.21 -25.38
CA LEU A 123 -7.30 -3.81 -24.20
C LEU A 123 -7.94 -2.55 -23.60
N ILE A 124 -8.32 -2.62 -22.34
CA ILE A 124 -8.92 -1.52 -21.58
C ILE A 124 -7.95 -1.16 -20.47
N GLU A 125 -7.57 0.12 -20.40
CA GLU A 125 -6.73 0.63 -19.33
C GLU A 125 -7.54 0.79 -18.05
N ASN A 126 -6.89 0.48 -16.92
CA ASN A 126 -7.51 0.63 -15.61
C ASN A 126 -7.47 2.09 -15.17
N PRO A 127 -8.60 2.75 -14.93
CA PRO A 127 -8.62 4.14 -14.48
C PRO A 127 -8.04 4.32 -13.08
N THR A 128 -8.00 3.27 -12.25
CA THR A 128 -7.40 3.31 -10.91
C THR A 128 -5.91 2.97 -10.90
N TYR A 129 -5.34 2.62 -12.06
CA TYR A 129 -3.93 2.31 -12.16
C TYR A 129 -3.07 3.49 -11.71
N HIS A 130 -2.17 3.21 -10.80
CA HIS A 130 -1.16 4.16 -10.39
C HIS A 130 0.23 3.52 -10.44
N GLN A 131 1.10 4.09 -11.24
CA GLN A 131 2.46 3.59 -11.34
C GLN A 131 3.25 3.98 -10.08
N THR A 132 3.42 3.03 -9.18
CA THR A 132 4.18 3.19 -7.93
C THR A 132 5.67 2.90 -8.11
N VAL A 133 6.06 2.40 -9.29
CA VAL A 133 7.43 2.00 -9.60
C VAL A 133 7.92 2.65 -10.87
N LYS A 134 9.21 2.92 -10.95
CA LYS A 134 9.85 3.31 -12.20
C LYS A 134 9.90 2.13 -13.15
N ALA A 135 9.82 2.39 -14.46
CA ALA A 135 9.75 1.35 -15.49
C ALA A 135 10.88 0.31 -15.41
N TYR A 136 12.05 0.67 -14.88
CA TYR A 136 13.20 -0.23 -14.73
C TYR A 136 13.29 -0.94 -13.37
N GLU A 137 12.35 -0.67 -12.45
CA GLU A 137 12.34 -1.22 -11.09
C GLU A 137 11.28 -2.30 -10.88
N GLY A 138 10.30 -2.37 -11.77
CA GLY A 138 9.14 -3.22 -11.61
C GLY A 138 9.22 -4.53 -12.36
N VAL A 139 8.18 -5.31 -12.20
CA VAL A 139 7.91 -6.56 -12.90
C VAL A 139 6.60 -6.41 -13.64
N ARG A 140 6.59 -6.76 -14.92
CA ARG A 140 5.35 -6.87 -15.68
C ARG A 140 4.89 -8.30 -15.68
N ILE A 141 3.67 -8.52 -15.24
CA ILE A 141 3.06 -9.83 -15.16
C ILE A 141 1.88 -9.87 -16.12
N PHE A 142 1.92 -10.82 -17.04
CA PHE A 142 0.79 -11.13 -17.90
C PHE A 142 0.18 -12.43 -17.39
N LEU A 143 -0.98 -12.31 -16.75
CA LEU A 143 -1.76 -13.48 -16.34
C LEU A 143 -2.54 -13.99 -17.53
N PHE A 144 -2.46 -15.27 -17.74
CA PHE A 144 -2.99 -15.98 -18.90
C PHE A 144 -2.29 -15.63 -20.23
N ASN A 145 -2.31 -16.57 -21.11
CA ASN A 145 -1.99 -16.46 -22.52
C ASN A 145 -0.68 -15.79 -22.90
N GLY A 146 0.17 -15.50 -22.03
CA GLY A 146 1.43 -14.91 -22.39
C GLY A 146 2.45 -15.00 -21.29
N GLN A 147 2.08 -15.38 -20.13
CA GLN A 147 2.95 -15.62 -18.96
C GLN A 147 4.32 -14.92 -19.03
N ARG A 148 4.36 -13.74 -19.61
CA ARG A 148 5.59 -12.99 -19.75
C ARG A 148 5.87 -12.26 -18.45
N LEU A 149 6.94 -12.65 -17.81
CA LEU A 149 7.46 -12.00 -16.64
C LEU A 149 8.70 -11.18 -17.06
N GLU A 150 8.62 -9.87 -16.95
CA GLU A 150 9.78 -8.99 -17.11
C GLU A 150 10.24 -8.48 -15.75
N THR A 151 11.45 -8.88 -15.34
CA THR A 151 12.07 -8.41 -14.11
C THR A 151 12.88 -7.16 -14.39
N LEU A 152 12.57 -6.08 -13.72
CA LEU A 152 13.29 -4.82 -13.78
C LEU A 152 14.23 -4.70 -12.56
N ARG A 153 15.31 -3.93 -12.70
CA ARG A 153 16.33 -3.78 -11.64
C ARG A 153 15.73 -3.15 -10.38
N ARG A 154 16.17 -3.61 -9.23
CA ARG A 154 15.82 -3.01 -7.94
C ARG A 154 16.33 -1.58 -7.86
N SER A 155 15.50 -0.69 -7.34
CA SER A 155 15.93 0.65 -6.95
C SER A 155 16.90 0.58 -5.77
N SER A 156 17.97 1.37 -5.86
CA SER A 156 18.97 1.46 -4.80
C SER A 156 18.56 2.42 -3.66
N SER A 157 17.27 2.54 -3.37
CA SER A 157 16.75 3.47 -2.37
C SER A 157 17.28 3.25 -0.94
N ARG A 158 17.93 2.12 -0.67
CA ARG A 158 18.62 1.89 0.60
C ARG A 158 19.89 2.74 0.82
N LYS A 159 20.56 3.19 -0.26
CA LYS A 159 21.80 3.99 -0.12
C LYS A 159 21.58 5.43 0.35
N LYS A 160 20.36 5.94 0.30
CA LYS A 160 20.07 7.34 0.69
C LYS A 160 19.83 7.50 2.19
N LYS A 161 19.49 6.41 2.90
CA LYS A 161 19.31 6.45 4.37
C LYS A 161 20.64 6.31 5.13
N GLU A 162 21.61 5.60 4.57
CA GLU A 162 22.93 5.45 5.23
C GLU A 162 23.80 6.72 5.09
N LYS A 163 23.64 7.49 4.00
CA LYS A 163 24.37 8.77 3.85
C LYS A 163 23.83 9.92 4.72
N ALA A 164 22.57 9.86 5.12
CA ALA A 164 22.01 10.88 6.01
C ALA A 164 22.37 10.67 7.48
N THR A 165 22.86 9.48 7.84
CA THR A 165 23.30 9.16 9.21
C THR A 165 24.80 9.41 9.41
N GLU A 166 25.60 9.40 8.34
CA GLU A 166 27.04 9.68 8.42
C GLU A 166 27.39 11.18 8.39
N GLU A 167 26.50 12.06 7.90
CA GLU A 167 26.72 13.50 7.92
C GLU A 167 26.31 14.18 9.25
N ALA A 168 25.68 13.47 10.18
CA ALA A 168 25.27 14.01 11.47
C ALA A 168 26.32 13.83 12.58
N ASP A 169 27.43 13.12 12.33
CA ASP A 169 28.43 12.76 13.35
C ASP A 169 29.80 13.47 13.18
N SER A 170 29.85 14.55 12.40
CA SER A 170 31.06 15.36 12.24
C SER A 170 30.82 16.83 12.57
N LEU A 171 30.53 17.12 13.82
CA LEU A 171 30.73 18.43 14.41
C LEU A 171 32.03 18.42 15.25
N PRO A 172 32.97 19.34 15.05
CA PRO A 172 34.21 19.37 15.80
C PRO A 172 33.95 19.76 17.26
N PRO A 173 34.76 19.27 18.21
CA PRO A 173 34.59 19.57 19.62
C PRO A 173 34.90 21.04 19.90
N MET A 174 33.95 21.75 20.50
CA MET A 174 34.18 23.07 21.10
C MET A 174 35.05 22.92 22.34
N ASN A 175 36.19 23.55 22.29
CA ASN A 175 37.09 23.72 23.45
C ASN A 175 36.44 24.56 24.54
N PRO A 176 36.56 24.16 25.82
CA PRO A 176 36.21 24.97 26.93
C PRO A 176 37.43 25.74 27.44
N ALA A 177 37.55 27.01 27.15
CA ALA A 177 38.37 27.96 27.96
C ALA A 177 38.04 29.39 27.53
N ASP A 178 37.29 30.09 28.32
CA ASP A 178 37.71 31.31 28.92
C ASP A 178 36.70 31.77 29.98
N SER A 179 37.19 31.65 31.20
CA SER A 179 36.63 32.21 32.41
C SER A 179 37.01 33.71 32.47
N ASN A 180 36.09 34.57 32.82
CA ASN A 180 36.13 35.33 34.03
C ASN A 180 35.21 36.57 34.03
N PRO A 181 34.99 37.11 35.22
CA PRO A 181 33.71 37.62 35.66
C PRO A 181 33.70 39.14 35.69
N ILE A 182 32.60 39.77 36.09
CA ILE A 182 32.57 41.03 36.90
C ILE A 182 31.13 41.58 36.91
N VAL A 183 30.58 41.53 38.11
CA VAL A 183 30.07 42.57 39.02
C VAL A 183 28.69 43.18 38.70
N GLU A 184 27.79 42.92 39.68
CA GLU A 184 26.93 43.80 40.47
C GLU A 184 26.31 45.03 39.76
N ASP A 185 25.02 45.19 39.83
CA ASP A 185 24.31 45.97 40.85
C ASP A 185 22.80 46.04 40.57
N SER A 186 22.08 45.68 41.54
CA SER A 186 21.09 46.39 42.37
C SER A 186 19.83 46.98 41.69
N GLU A 187 18.82 46.69 42.48
CA GLU A 187 17.66 47.51 42.88
C GLU A 187 16.40 47.48 42.02
N ALA A 188 15.51 46.84 42.60
CA ALA A 188 14.39 47.37 43.40
C ALA A 188 13.09 47.69 42.61
N ALA A 189 12.11 47.01 43.02
CA ALA A 189 10.89 47.49 43.67
C ALA A 189 9.59 47.62 42.83
N LYS A 190 8.60 46.99 43.48
CA LYS A 190 7.18 47.38 43.63
C LYS A 190 6.24 47.07 42.46
N ALA A 191 5.39 46.10 42.67
CA ALA A 191 4.12 46.13 43.43
C ALA A 191 3.05 47.04 42.80
N THR A 192 1.93 46.45 42.51
CA THR A 192 0.54 46.83 42.82
C THR A 192 -0.37 46.29 41.72
N THR A 193 -1.15 45.26 41.95
CA THR A 193 -2.48 45.11 42.51
C THR A 193 -3.59 45.93 41.84
N ILE A 194 -4.72 45.25 41.65
CA ILE A 194 -6.12 45.72 41.50
C ILE A 194 -6.51 46.07 40.04
N THR A 195 -7.51 45.49 39.41
CA THR A 195 -8.86 45.07 39.76
C THR A 195 -9.33 44.00 38.78
#